data_ebb02e883238f35e9643a97f17a451e2
#
_entry.id   ebb02e883238f35e9643a97f17a451e2
#
_cell.length_a   1.000
_cell.length_b   1.000
_cell.length_c   1.000
_cell.angle_alpha   90.00
_cell.angle_beta   90.00
_cell.angle_gamma   90.00
#
_symmetry.space_group_name_H-M   'P 1'
#
loop_
_entity.id
_entity.type
_entity.pdbx_description
1 polymer ?
#
loop_
_entity_poly.entity_id
_entity_poly.type
_entity_poly.pdbx_seq_one_letter_code
_entity_poly.pdbx_strand_id
1 'polypeptide(L)'
;MHECKTVTLRTRPLKNKMLSFYLDYYPGYRDKETMKVIRHESLGIYIYANPKNKREQNFNDVMTEKAEAIRCRRFESVVNERYDFFDRYKLKGDFLEYYRQQLRKHDQKWEFVYLHFKNFVHGKCTFEEIDIDLCNKFREYLLSAKKLRRNGRITRNSASGYWSTFRGFLKILYRNGLIKTNVNDFLEKIETEDTMKEALSVEELYQLAETPCKKPIVKIASLFSCMTSLRISDILALRWEDIVDYSAGGKCVHIITQKNKAEDIIPISEEALGLIGYSSDK
;
A
#
# COMPACT_ATOMS: atom_id res chain seq x y z
N MET A 1 -6.25 -16.89 44.49
CA MET A 1 -6.42 -16.69 43.00
C MET A 1 -6.27 -15.20 42.74
N HIS A 2 -5.18 -14.74 42.14
CA HIS A 2 -5.03 -13.33 41.83
C HIS A 2 -5.96 -13.00 40.63
N GLU A 3 -7.02 -12.24 40.90
CA GLU A 3 -7.88 -11.73 39.81
C GLU A 3 -7.03 -10.90 38.87
N CYS A 4 -7.06 -11.28 37.60
CA CYS A 4 -6.38 -10.52 36.58
C CYS A 4 -7.18 -9.25 36.28
N LYS A 5 -6.78 -8.14 36.90
CA LYS A 5 -7.44 -6.83 36.76
C LYS A 5 -7.02 -6.05 35.52
N THR A 6 -6.45 -6.70 34.54
CA THR A 6 -5.89 -6.03 33.36
C THR A 6 -6.97 -5.37 32.47
N VAL A 7 -8.15 -5.98 32.32
CA VAL A 7 -9.30 -5.43 31.60
C VAL A 7 -10.56 -5.71 32.42
N THR A 8 -11.15 -4.67 32.97
CA THR A 8 -12.35 -4.76 33.82
C THR A 8 -13.53 -4.13 33.12
N LEU A 9 -14.67 -4.84 33.10
CA LEU A 9 -15.95 -4.27 32.64
C LEU A 9 -16.55 -3.41 33.75
N ARG A 10 -16.85 -2.16 33.46
CA ARG A 10 -17.47 -1.21 34.39
C ARG A 10 -18.64 -0.49 33.76
N THR A 11 -19.50 0.08 34.60
CA THR A 11 -20.62 0.90 34.19
C THR A 11 -20.47 2.32 34.69
N ARG A 12 -21.02 3.29 33.93
CA ARG A 12 -21.15 4.69 34.35
C ARG A 12 -22.59 5.15 34.15
N PRO A 13 -23.15 5.96 35.07
CA PRO A 13 -24.53 6.44 34.95
C PRO A 13 -24.67 7.47 33.84
N LEU A 14 -25.83 7.45 33.16
CA LEU A 14 -26.24 8.41 32.18
C LEU A 14 -27.46 9.23 32.68
N LYS A 15 -27.70 10.41 32.09
CA LYS A 15 -28.79 11.31 32.50
C LYS A 15 -30.21 10.71 32.35
N ASN A 16 -30.39 9.68 31.51
CA ASN A 16 -31.65 9.03 31.18
C ASN A 16 -31.97 7.78 32.01
N LYS A 17 -31.45 7.62 33.21
CA LYS A 17 -31.58 6.44 34.08
C LYS A 17 -31.08 5.13 33.44
N MET A 18 -30.16 5.23 32.52
CA MET A 18 -29.42 4.09 31.96
C MET A 18 -27.98 4.09 32.48
N LEU A 19 -27.33 2.95 32.35
CA LEU A 19 -25.89 2.77 32.57
C LEU A 19 -25.22 2.46 31.24
N SER A 20 -24.05 3.03 31.03
CA SER A 20 -23.21 2.73 29.83
C SER A 20 -22.04 1.85 30.26
N PHE A 21 -21.81 0.75 29.53
CA PHE A 21 -20.62 -0.08 29.72
C PHE A 21 -19.37 0.55 29.11
N TYR A 22 -18.26 0.39 29.83
CA TYR A 22 -16.92 0.71 29.35
C TYR A 22 -15.89 -0.28 29.91
N LEU A 23 -14.78 -0.42 29.20
CA LEU A 23 -13.61 -1.20 29.66
C LEU A 23 -12.65 -0.27 30.39
N ASP A 24 -12.14 -0.71 31.53
CA ASP A 24 -11.11 -0.06 32.33
C ASP A 24 -9.83 -0.92 32.24
N TYR A 25 -8.76 -0.35 31.70
CA TYR A 25 -7.47 -1.01 31.51
C TYR A 25 -6.49 -0.64 32.63
N TYR A 26 -5.94 -1.64 33.30
CA TYR A 26 -4.92 -1.40 34.31
C TYR A 26 -3.75 -2.39 34.21
N PRO A 27 -2.51 -1.87 34.05
CA PRO A 27 -2.18 -0.50 33.63
C PRO A 27 -2.76 -0.20 32.23
N GLY A 28 -2.93 1.09 31.90
CA GLY A 28 -3.36 1.49 30.55
C GLY A 28 -2.44 0.93 29.46
N TYR A 29 -2.97 0.60 28.32
CA TYR A 29 -2.16 0.13 27.18
C TYR A 29 -1.91 1.25 26.17
N ARG A 30 -0.80 1.15 25.44
CA ARG A 30 -0.46 2.11 24.40
C ARG A 30 -0.97 1.62 23.05
N ASP A 31 -1.85 2.40 22.46
CA ASP A 31 -2.36 2.12 21.12
C ASP A 31 -1.24 2.24 20.07
N LYS A 32 -1.12 1.24 19.18
CA LYS A 32 -0.01 1.13 18.22
C LYS A 32 -0.09 2.14 17.07
N GLU A 33 -1.30 2.61 16.76
CA GLU A 33 -1.51 3.56 15.64
C GLU A 33 -1.38 5.00 16.11
N THR A 34 -2.03 5.33 17.23
CA THR A 34 -2.07 6.70 17.78
C THR A 34 -0.97 6.99 18.78
N MET A 35 -0.25 5.96 19.27
CA MET A 35 0.74 6.02 20.34
C MET A 35 0.22 6.58 21.66
N LYS A 36 -1.10 6.77 21.79
CA LYS A 36 -1.75 7.28 23.00
C LYS A 36 -1.96 6.16 24.01
N VAL A 37 -1.87 6.52 25.30
CA VAL A 37 -2.21 5.60 26.38
C VAL A 37 -3.72 5.59 26.56
N ILE A 38 -4.34 4.44 26.31
CA ILE A 38 -5.76 4.21 26.49
C ILE A 38 -5.96 3.57 27.86
N ARG A 39 -6.80 4.19 28.69
CA ARG A 39 -7.21 3.68 30.00
C ARG A 39 -8.66 3.26 30.03
N HIS A 40 -9.51 3.93 29.28
CA HIS A 40 -10.94 3.64 29.21
C HIS A 40 -11.42 3.54 27.77
N GLU A 41 -12.20 2.50 27.45
CA GLU A 41 -12.83 2.31 26.14
C GLU A 41 -14.34 2.18 26.33
N SER A 42 -15.14 3.08 25.74
CA SER A 42 -16.60 3.00 25.77
C SER A 42 -17.09 1.96 24.77
N LEU A 43 -17.97 1.05 25.21
CA LEU A 43 -18.50 -0.02 24.36
C LEU A 43 -19.73 0.38 23.54
N GLY A 44 -20.35 1.53 23.84
CA GLY A 44 -21.63 1.90 23.21
C GLY A 44 -22.79 0.97 23.58
N ILE A 45 -22.66 0.18 24.64
CA ILE A 45 -23.66 -0.75 25.16
C ILE A 45 -24.29 -0.13 26.40
N TYR A 46 -25.61 -0.18 26.49
CA TYR A 46 -26.39 0.47 27.54
C TYR A 46 -27.34 -0.52 28.20
N ILE A 47 -27.58 -0.35 29.51
CA ILE A 47 -28.52 -1.13 30.31
C ILE A 47 -29.39 -0.22 31.17
N TYR A 48 -30.52 -0.71 31.60
CA TYR A 48 -31.38 0.00 32.57
C TYR A 48 -30.73 -0.01 33.95
N ALA A 49 -30.63 1.16 34.59
CA ALA A 49 -30.05 1.25 35.95
C ALA A 49 -30.92 0.52 36.99
N ASN A 50 -32.27 0.60 36.85
CA ASN A 50 -33.25 -0.05 37.70
C ASN A 50 -34.34 -0.68 36.83
N PRO A 51 -34.17 -1.95 36.37
CA PRO A 51 -35.16 -2.62 35.53
C PRO A 51 -36.46 -2.84 36.31
N LYS A 52 -37.58 -2.46 35.70
CA LYS A 52 -38.91 -2.48 36.35
C LYS A 52 -39.71 -3.75 36.03
N ASN A 53 -39.36 -4.47 35.01
CA ASN A 53 -40.08 -5.63 34.54
C ASN A 53 -39.09 -6.72 33.99
N LYS A 54 -39.61 -7.91 33.82
CA LYS A 54 -38.84 -9.06 33.34
C LYS A 54 -38.21 -8.84 31.95
N ARG A 55 -38.86 -8.03 31.09
CA ARG A 55 -38.34 -7.70 29.74
C ARG A 55 -37.11 -6.82 29.82
N GLU A 56 -37.11 -5.82 30.68
CA GLU A 56 -35.96 -4.93 30.91
C GLU A 56 -34.80 -5.70 31.56
N GLN A 57 -35.13 -6.66 32.45
CA GLN A 57 -34.12 -7.52 33.09
C GLN A 57 -33.47 -8.45 32.06
N ASN A 58 -34.26 -9.14 31.22
CA ASN A 58 -33.72 -9.96 30.14
C ASN A 58 -32.86 -9.16 29.15
N PHE A 59 -33.30 -7.91 28.86
CA PHE A 59 -32.49 -7.00 28.04
C PHE A 59 -31.12 -6.71 28.67
N ASN A 60 -31.11 -6.38 29.97
CA ASN A 60 -29.87 -6.14 30.71
C ASN A 60 -28.94 -7.35 30.67
N ASP A 61 -29.47 -8.57 30.86
CA ASP A 61 -28.70 -9.80 30.88
C ASP A 61 -28.02 -10.03 29.52
N VAL A 62 -28.76 -9.91 28.41
CA VAL A 62 -28.21 -10.05 27.04
C VAL A 62 -27.15 -8.98 26.74
N MET A 63 -27.37 -7.74 27.16
CA MET A 63 -26.41 -6.67 26.94
C MET A 63 -25.16 -6.82 27.80
N THR A 64 -25.30 -7.34 29.02
CA THR A 64 -24.16 -7.65 29.89
C THR A 64 -23.33 -8.80 29.32
N GLU A 65 -23.97 -9.85 28.81
CA GLU A 65 -23.27 -10.97 28.17
C GLU A 65 -22.48 -10.51 26.93
N LYS A 66 -23.07 -9.64 26.08
CA LYS A 66 -22.38 -9.03 24.96
C LYS A 66 -21.17 -8.19 25.39
N ALA A 67 -21.31 -7.40 26.44
CA ALA A 67 -20.23 -6.57 26.97
C ALA A 67 -19.09 -7.44 27.53
N GLU A 68 -19.42 -8.53 28.23
CA GLU A 68 -18.43 -9.51 28.73
C GLU A 68 -17.72 -10.23 27.58
N ALA A 69 -18.39 -10.60 26.53
CA ALA A 69 -17.75 -11.20 25.35
C ALA A 69 -16.72 -10.25 24.73
N ILE A 70 -17.02 -8.95 24.67
CA ILE A 70 -16.07 -7.93 24.20
C ILE A 70 -14.90 -7.80 25.16
N ARG A 71 -15.16 -7.76 26.48
CA ARG A 71 -14.12 -7.73 27.50
C ARG A 71 -13.15 -8.90 27.37
N CYS A 72 -13.66 -10.12 27.21
CA CYS A 72 -12.83 -11.31 27.03
C CYS A 72 -11.91 -11.19 25.80
N ARG A 73 -12.44 -10.76 24.65
CA ARG A 73 -11.63 -10.52 23.43
C ARG A 73 -10.54 -9.46 23.64
N ARG A 74 -10.88 -8.38 24.32
CA ARG A 74 -9.91 -7.31 24.64
C ARG A 74 -8.85 -7.78 25.62
N PHE A 75 -9.25 -8.56 26.63
CA PHE A 75 -8.33 -9.18 27.56
C PHE A 75 -7.33 -10.09 26.86
N GLU A 76 -7.82 -10.99 25.99
CA GLU A 76 -6.94 -11.86 25.18
C GLU A 76 -5.97 -11.03 24.32
N SER A 77 -6.45 -9.96 23.69
CA SER A 77 -5.60 -9.07 22.88
C SER A 77 -4.49 -8.44 23.73
N VAL A 78 -4.82 -7.88 24.89
CA VAL A 78 -3.85 -7.23 25.79
C VAL A 78 -2.86 -8.24 26.39
N VAL A 79 -3.33 -9.43 26.75
CA VAL A 79 -2.47 -10.50 27.28
C VAL A 79 -1.55 -11.04 26.19
N ASN A 80 -2.06 -11.26 24.99
CA ASN A 80 -1.27 -11.70 23.83
C ASN A 80 -0.18 -10.67 23.49
N GLU A 81 -0.50 -9.37 23.54
CA GLU A 81 0.50 -8.31 23.34
C GLU A 81 1.56 -8.27 24.43
N ARG A 82 1.17 -8.47 25.69
CA ARG A 82 2.07 -8.37 26.85
C ARG A 82 2.99 -9.58 27.00
N TYR A 83 2.50 -10.78 26.67
CA TYR A 83 3.20 -12.06 26.90
C TYR A 83 3.59 -12.76 25.60
N ASP A 84 3.43 -12.11 24.46
CA ASP A 84 3.77 -12.65 23.14
C ASP A 84 3.09 -14.01 22.84
N PHE A 85 1.88 -14.20 23.37
CA PHE A 85 1.03 -15.35 23.04
C PHE A 85 0.45 -15.18 21.63
N PHE A 86 1.31 -15.36 20.64
CA PHE A 86 0.86 -15.39 19.26
C PHE A 86 0.04 -16.65 18.98
N ASP A 87 -1.04 -16.50 18.22
CA ASP A 87 -1.81 -17.62 17.73
C ASP A 87 -0.93 -18.51 16.83
N ARG A 88 -0.49 -19.66 17.38
CA ARG A 88 0.38 -20.60 16.67
C ARG A 88 -0.23 -21.12 15.38
N TYR A 89 -1.55 -21.15 15.26
CA TYR A 89 -2.22 -21.51 14.02
C TYR A 89 -2.01 -20.48 12.91
N LYS A 90 -2.05 -19.18 13.26
CA LYS A 90 -1.76 -18.11 12.30
C LYS A 90 -0.32 -18.15 11.82
N LEU A 91 0.64 -18.42 12.72
CA LEU A 91 2.05 -18.50 12.37
C LEU A 91 2.38 -19.66 11.41
N LYS A 92 1.67 -20.78 11.52
CA LYS A 92 1.79 -21.93 10.62
C LYS A 92 1.02 -21.79 9.32
N GLY A 93 0.31 -20.68 9.14
CA GLY A 93 -0.39 -20.35 7.90
C GLY A 93 0.57 -20.19 6.72
N ASP A 94 0.07 -20.47 5.52
CA ASP A 94 0.85 -20.34 4.28
C ASP A 94 1.02 -18.87 3.88
N PHE A 95 2.26 -18.39 4.00
CA PHE A 95 2.64 -17.04 3.61
C PHE A 95 2.46 -16.78 2.12
N LEU A 96 2.82 -17.75 1.26
CA LEU A 96 2.73 -17.58 -0.19
C LEU A 96 1.27 -17.50 -0.66
N GLU A 97 0.38 -18.29 -0.08
CA GLU A 97 -1.04 -18.21 -0.38
C GLU A 97 -1.64 -16.86 0.04
N TYR A 98 -1.29 -16.38 1.22
CA TYR A 98 -1.71 -15.05 1.68
C TYR A 98 -1.16 -13.95 0.76
N TYR A 99 0.12 -14.02 0.36
CA TYR A 99 0.71 -13.06 -0.56
C TYR A 99 -0.03 -13.07 -1.90
N ARG A 100 -0.31 -14.25 -2.45
CA ARG A 100 -1.05 -14.42 -3.71
C ARG A 100 -2.43 -13.75 -3.67
N GLN A 101 -3.14 -13.84 -2.54
CA GLN A 101 -4.44 -13.18 -2.36
C GLN A 101 -4.32 -11.64 -2.38
N GLN A 102 -3.19 -11.09 -1.89
CA GLN A 102 -2.97 -9.65 -1.92
C GLN A 102 -2.65 -9.11 -3.33
N LEU A 103 -2.12 -9.93 -4.25
CA LEU A 103 -1.76 -9.49 -5.60
C LEU A 103 -2.92 -8.83 -6.37
N ARG A 104 -4.16 -9.24 -6.10
CA ARG A 104 -5.35 -8.66 -6.74
C ARG A 104 -5.56 -7.17 -6.46
N LYS A 105 -4.92 -6.64 -5.42
CA LYS A 105 -5.06 -5.26 -4.95
C LYS A 105 -3.89 -4.36 -5.36
N HIS A 106 -2.89 -4.94 -6.03
CA HIS A 106 -1.62 -4.29 -6.29
C HIS A 106 -1.20 -4.41 -7.76
N ASP A 107 -0.16 -3.67 -8.14
CA ASP A 107 0.39 -3.62 -9.48
C ASP A 107 1.25 -4.85 -9.84
N GLN A 108 1.67 -4.92 -11.11
CA GLN A 108 2.50 -6.00 -11.65
C GLN A 108 3.83 -6.17 -10.90
N LYS A 109 4.35 -5.14 -10.25
CA LYS A 109 5.59 -5.21 -9.48
C LYS A 109 5.46 -6.15 -8.28
N TRP A 110 4.29 -6.19 -7.63
CA TRP A 110 4.00 -7.13 -6.55
C TRP A 110 4.03 -8.58 -7.04
N GLU A 111 3.52 -8.84 -8.25
CA GLU A 111 3.57 -10.16 -8.88
C GLU A 111 5.03 -10.61 -9.10
N PHE A 112 5.90 -9.73 -9.62
CA PHE A 112 7.31 -10.05 -9.77
C PHE A 112 8.00 -10.36 -8.44
N VAL A 113 7.74 -9.58 -7.40
CA VAL A 113 8.28 -9.84 -6.06
C VAL A 113 7.79 -11.17 -5.52
N TYR A 114 6.51 -11.48 -5.66
CA TYR A 114 5.93 -12.77 -5.28
C TYR A 114 6.63 -13.94 -5.99
N LEU A 115 6.80 -13.87 -7.30
CA LEU A 115 7.43 -14.92 -8.09
C LEU A 115 8.91 -15.11 -7.70
N HIS A 116 9.65 -14.03 -7.48
CA HIS A 116 11.03 -14.11 -6.99
C HIS A 116 11.09 -14.74 -5.60
N PHE A 117 10.22 -14.32 -4.68
CA PHE A 117 10.18 -14.90 -3.35
C PHE A 117 9.78 -16.38 -3.37
N LYS A 118 8.74 -16.73 -4.15
CA LYS A 118 8.32 -18.12 -4.34
C LYS A 118 9.45 -19.02 -4.87
N ASN A 119 10.22 -18.54 -5.84
CA ASN A 119 11.39 -19.26 -6.37
C ASN A 119 12.49 -19.41 -5.31
N PHE A 120 12.74 -18.36 -4.54
CA PHE A 120 13.75 -18.36 -3.47
C PHE A 120 13.43 -19.37 -2.36
N VAL A 121 12.17 -19.44 -1.92
CA VAL A 121 11.73 -20.38 -0.87
C VAL A 121 11.26 -21.73 -1.43
N HIS A 122 11.53 -22.02 -2.71
CA HIS A 122 11.15 -23.29 -3.37
C HIS A 122 9.66 -23.64 -3.26
N GLY A 123 8.80 -22.61 -3.25
CA GLY A 123 7.35 -22.76 -3.30
C GLY A 123 6.66 -23.06 -1.96
N LYS A 124 7.37 -23.01 -0.83
CA LYS A 124 6.78 -23.22 0.51
C LYS A 124 7.38 -22.22 1.49
N CYS A 125 6.52 -21.56 2.25
CA CYS A 125 6.93 -20.67 3.34
C CYS A 125 5.73 -20.40 4.26
N THR A 126 5.94 -20.52 5.57
CA THR A 126 4.98 -20.17 6.60
C THR A 126 5.28 -18.77 7.18
N PHE A 127 4.33 -18.18 7.90
CA PHE A 127 4.60 -16.91 8.59
C PHE A 127 5.67 -17.03 9.70
N GLU A 128 5.79 -18.22 10.30
CA GLU A 128 6.80 -18.48 11.35
C GLU A 128 8.22 -18.43 10.78
N GLU A 129 8.42 -18.79 9.52
CA GLU A 129 9.71 -18.76 8.83
C GLU A 129 10.15 -17.34 8.41
N ILE A 130 9.25 -16.35 8.49
CA ILE A 130 9.58 -14.96 8.13
C ILE A 130 10.33 -14.31 9.29
N ASP A 131 11.61 -14.45 9.28
CA ASP A 131 12.56 -13.84 10.23
C ASP A 131 13.56 -12.90 9.52
N ILE A 132 14.45 -12.31 10.30
CA ILE A 132 15.47 -11.39 9.80
C ILE A 132 16.46 -12.11 8.88
N ASP A 133 16.84 -13.34 9.20
CA ASP A 133 17.82 -14.14 8.46
C ASP A 133 17.27 -14.52 7.08
N LEU A 134 16.05 -15.06 7.00
CA LEU A 134 15.37 -15.36 5.74
C LEU A 134 15.24 -14.10 4.87
N CYS A 135 14.83 -12.99 5.47
CA CYS A 135 14.67 -11.73 4.74
C CYS A 135 16.02 -11.22 4.17
N ASN A 136 17.10 -11.29 4.94
CA ASN A 136 18.43 -10.92 4.46
C ASN A 136 18.91 -11.84 3.35
N LYS A 137 18.71 -13.16 3.45
CA LYS A 137 18.99 -14.11 2.37
C LYS A 137 18.21 -13.82 1.11
N PHE A 138 16.94 -13.41 1.24
CA PHE A 138 16.14 -12.99 0.08
C PHE A 138 16.68 -11.68 -0.54
N ARG A 139 17.14 -10.73 0.29
CA ARG A 139 17.82 -9.52 -0.19
C ARG A 139 19.05 -9.86 -1.05
N GLU A 140 19.91 -10.76 -0.58
CA GLU A 140 21.09 -11.22 -1.33
C GLU A 140 20.69 -11.99 -2.60
N TYR A 141 19.66 -12.84 -2.53
CA TYR A 141 19.11 -13.49 -3.72
C TYR A 141 18.71 -12.47 -4.79
N LEU A 142 18.01 -11.38 -4.42
CA LEU A 142 17.58 -10.35 -5.36
C LEU A 142 18.76 -9.67 -6.07
N LEU A 143 19.91 -9.50 -5.41
CA LEU A 143 21.10 -8.89 -6.02
C LEU A 143 21.70 -9.74 -7.13
N SER A 144 21.47 -11.04 -7.14
CA SER A 144 21.95 -11.99 -8.14
C SER A 144 20.87 -12.63 -9.01
N ALA A 145 19.61 -12.31 -8.78
CA ALA A 145 18.47 -12.96 -9.41
C ALA A 145 18.44 -12.77 -10.94
N LYS A 146 17.97 -13.79 -11.64
CA LYS A 146 17.68 -13.73 -13.08
C LYS A 146 16.31 -13.07 -13.34
N LYS A 147 16.18 -12.42 -14.48
CA LYS A 147 14.88 -11.91 -14.94
C LYS A 147 13.89 -13.07 -15.16
N LEU A 148 12.64 -12.91 -14.75
CA LEU A 148 11.62 -13.96 -14.87
C LEU A 148 11.14 -14.21 -16.30
N ARG A 149 11.13 -13.17 -17.14
CA ARG A 149 10.55 -13.22 -18.50
C ARG A 149 11.59 -13.04 -19.64
N ARG A 150 12.83 -12.73 -19.32
CA ARG A 150 13.90 -12.44 -20.30
C ARG A 150 15.22 -13.01 -19.81
N ASN A 151 16.14 -13.19 -20.72
CA ASN A 151 17.51 -13.57 -20.37
C ASN A 151 18.22 -12.44 -19.60
N GLY A 152 19.19 -12.83 -18.73
CA GLY A 152 20.00 -11.90 -17.97
C GLY A 152 19.56 -11.73 -16.51
N ARG A 153 20.34 -10.98 -15.75
CA ARG A 153 20.09 -10.65 -14.35
C ARG A 153 19.21 -9.40 -14.23
N ILE A 154 18.49 -9.27 -13.13
CA ILE A 154 17.81 -8.01 -12.80
C ILE A 154 18.86 -6.94 -12.48
N THR A 155 18.55 -5.69 -12.80
CA THR A 155 19.41 -4.55 -12.43
C THR A 155 19.34 -4.29 -10.94
N ARG A 156 20.37 -3.66 -10.38
CA ARG A 156 20.40 -3.27 -8.96
C ARG A 156 19.22 -2.37 -8.59
N ASN A 157 18.85 -1.44 -9.48
CA ASN A 157 17.68 -0.58 -9.27
C ASN A 157 16.34 -1.36 -9.28
N SER A 158 16.22 -2.41 -10.09
CA SER A 158 15.07 -3.33 -10.04
C SER A 158 15.05 -4.12 -8.74
N ALA A 159 16.20 -4.65 -8.29
CA ALA A 159 16.33 -5.35 -7.02
C ALA A 159 15.96 -4.45 -5.85
N SER A 160 16.43 -3.20 -5.82
CA SER A 160 16.06 -2.18 -4.82
C SER A 160 14.56 -1.94 -4.80
N GLY A 161 13.94 -1.80 -5.99
CA GLY A 161 12.50 -1.62 -6.11
C GLY A 161 11.70 -2.83 -5.61
N TYR A 162 12.12 -4.05 -5.93
CA TYR A 162 11.48 -5.29 -5.46
C TYR A 162 11.63 -5.46 -3.95
N TRP A 163 12.82 -5.21 -3.43
CA TRP A 163 13.10 -5.23 -2.00
C TRP A 163 12.25 -4.23 -1.23
N SER A 164 12.12 -3.00 -1.71
CA SER A 164 11.26 -1.98 -1.10
C SER A 164 9.80 -2.41 -1.07
N THR A 165 9.29 -3.04 -2.14
CA THR A 165 7.93 -3.59 -2.19
C THR A 165 7.75 -4.71 -1.17
N PHE A 166 8.70 -5.65 -1.07
CA PHE A 166 8.67 -6.73 -0.09
C PHE A 166 8.68 -6.20 1.36
N ARG A 167 9.54 -5.24 1.65
CA ARG A 167 9.58 -4.57 2.96
C ARG A 167 8.25 -3.88 3.30
N GLY A 168 7.60 -3.27 2.31
CA GLY A 168 6.25 -2.71 2.46
C GLY A 168 5.22 -3.78 2.83
N PHE A 169 5.33 -4.96 2.21
CA PHE A 169 4.46 -6.09 2.55
C PHE A 169 4.71 -6.62 3.97
N LEU A 170 5.96 -6.73 4.41
CA LEU A 170 6.27 -7.12 5.79
C LEU A 170 5.65 -6.17 6.83
N LYS A 171 5.57 -4.86 6.55
CA LYS A 171 4.86 -3.90 7.40
C LYS A 171 3.37 -4.20 7.50
N ILE A 172 2.74 -4.58 6.38
CA ILE A 172 1.32 -4.97 6.36
C ILE A 172 1.10 -6.22 7.20
N LEU A 173 1.98 -7.23 7.07
CA LEU A 173 1.90 -8.46 7.87
C LEU A 173 2.00 -8.19 9.36
N TYR A 174 2.94 -7.34 9.77
CA TYR A 174 3.09 -6.95 11.18
C TYR A 174 1.86 -6.21 11.70
N ARG A 175 1.32 -5.24 10.95
CA ARG A 175 0.08 -4.53 11.32
C ARG A 175 -1.11 -5.47 11.46
N ASN A 176 -1.20 -6.50 10.62
CA ASN A 176 -2.28 -7.49 10.65
C ASN A 176 -2.04 -8.59 11.71
N GLY A 177 -0.94 -8.51 12.47
CA GLY A 177 -0.61 -9.51 13.49
C GLY A 177 -0.34 -10.90 12.92
N LEU A 178 0.21 -11.00 11.72
CA LEU A 178 0.57 -12.25 11.06
C LEU A 178 2.04 -12.65 11.31
N ILE A 179 2.87 -11.70 11.68
CA ILE A 179 4.26 -11.91 12.13
C ILE A 179 4.45 -11.22 13.48
N LYS A 180 5.28 -11.83 14.36
CA LYS A 180 5.47 -11.40 15.75
C LYS A 180 6.20 -10.07 15.88
N THR A 181 7.27 -9.91 15.14
CA THR A 181 8.19 -8.77 15.19
C THR A 181 8.12 -7.96 13.93
N ASN A 182 8.32 -6.66 14.06
CA ASN A 182 8.51 -5.82 12.87
C ASN A 182 9.94 -6.04 12.32
N VAL A 183 10.13 -7.16 11.62
CA VAL A 183 11.42 -7.51 11.02
C VAL A 183 11.99 -6.39 10.15
N ASN A 184 11.12 -5.54 9.58
CA ASN A 184 11.52 -4.46 8.70
C ASN A 184 12.39 -3.39 9.36
N ASP A 185 12.35 -3.26 10.68
CA ASP A 185 13.18 -2.30 11.44
C ASP A 185 14.66 -2.70 11.47
N PHE A 186 14.94 -3.98 11.23
CA PHE A 186 16.28 -4.55 11.22
C PHE A 186 16.84 -4.80 9.81
N LEU A 187 16.08 -4.47 8.77
CA LEU A 187 16.46 -4.74 7.38
C LEU A 187 17.02 -3.49 6.70
N GLU A 188 18.21 -3.62 6.15
CA GLU A 188 18.84 -2.58 5.35
C GLU A 188 18.18 -2.41 3.98
N LYS A 189 18.33 -1.25 3.40
CA LYS A 189 17.94 -0.97 2.02
C LYS A 189 18.93 -1.59 1.05
N ILE A 190 18.51 -1.81 -0.19
CA ILE A 190 19.42 -2.01 -1.32
C ILE A 190 19.62 -0.61 -1.92
N GLU A 191 20.86 -0.13 -1.87
CA GLU A 191 21.21 1.15 -2.48
C GLU A 191 21.07 1.08 -4.00
N THR A 192 20.54 2.15 -4.57
CA THR A 192 20.38 2.30 -6.01
C THR A 192 21.68 2.76 -6.65
N GLU A 193 21.89 2.40 -7.90
CA GLU A 193 22.96 2.92 -8.73
C GLU A 193 22.43 4.07 -9.58
N ASP A 194 23.20 5.13 -9.66
CA ASP A 194 22.95 6.18 -10.63
C ASP A 194 23.20 5.65 -12.04
N THR A 195 22.17 5.67 -12.86
CA THR A 195 22.27 5.26 -14.26
C THR A 195 22.21 6.50 -15.14
N MET A 196 23.20 6.73 -15.96
CA MET A 196 23.10 7.71 -17.03
C MET A 196 21.96 7.28 -17.97
N LYS A 197 21.03 8.18 -18.16
CA LYS A 197 19.98 7.99 -19.15
C LYS A 197 20.51 8.48 -20.48
N GLU A 198 20.51 7.61 -21.47
CA GLU A 198 20.75 8.01 -22.84
C GLU A 198 19.58 8.89 -23.30
N ALA A 199 19.92 10.03 -23.90
CA ALA A 199 18.98 10.93 -24.52
C ALA A 199 19.38 11.11 -25.99
N LEU A 200 18.40 11.25 -26.87
CA LEU A 200 18.68 11.57 -28.26
C LEU A 200 19.22 12.99 -28.38
N SER A 201 20.27 13.15 -29.19
CA SER A 201 20.74 14.48 -29.59
C SER A 201 19.76 15.13 -30.58
N VAL A 202 19.92 16.41 -30.82
CA VAL A 202 19.10 17.14 -31.81
C VAL A 202 19.29 16.56 -33.21
N GLU A 203 20.53 16.20 -33.56
CA GLU A 203 20.88 15.57 -34.85
C GLU A 203 20.21 14.20 -35.00
N GLU A 204 20.20 13.40 -33.95
CA GLU A 204 19.51 12.10 -33.94
C GLU A 204 17.98 12.26 -34.04
N LEU A 205 17.40 13.32 -33.49
CA LEU A 205 15.97 13.63 -33.67
C LEU A 205 15.65 13.99 -35.13
N TYR A 206 16.51 14.76 -35.81
CA TYR A 206 16.38 15.03 -37.23
C TYR A 206 16.48 13.76 -38.06
N GLN A 207 17.45 12.91 -37.82
CA GLN A 207 17.57 11.61 -38.48
C GLN A 207 16.35 10.72 -38.24
N LEU A 208 15.79 10.71 -37.03
CA LEU A 208 14.55 10.00 -36.74
C LEU A 208 13.38 10.56 -37.56
N ALA A 209 13.30 11.90 -37.68
CA ALA A 209 12.27 12.56 -38.48
C ALA A 209 12.34 12.21 -39.97
N GLU A 210 13.54 12.02 -40.53
CA GLU A 210 13.75 11.65 -41.96
C GLU A 210 13.59 10.15 -42.20
N THR A 211 13.85 9.31 -41.16
CA THR A 211 13.82 7.84 -41.30
C THR A 211 12.44 7.32 -41.66
N PRO A 212 12.26 6.53 -42.74
CA PRO A 212 10.98 5.92 -43.08
C PRO A 212 10.46 5.00 -41.97
N CYS A 213 9.18 5.13 -41.63
CA CYS A 213 8.53 4.30 -40.60
C CYS A 213 7.30 3.60 -41.17
N LYS A 214 7.20 2.29 -40.96
CA LYS A 214 6.03 1.47 -41.38
C LYS A 214 4.72 1.90 -40.69
N LYS A 215 4.81 2.54 -39.52
CA LYS A 215 3.67 3.05 -38.75
C LYS A 215 3.86 4.54 -38.51
N PRO A 216 3.45 5.42 -39.43
CA PRO A 216 3.67 6.86 -39.35
C PRO A 216 3.20 7.47 -38.00
N ILE A 217 2.06 7.03 -37.49
CA ILE A 217 1.51 7.52 -36.21
C ILE A 217 2.45 7.30 -35.02
N VAL A 218 3.22 6.20 -35.01
CA VAL A 218 4.18 5.92 -33.93
C VAL A 218 5.34 6.91 -34.01
N LYS A 219 5.82 7.21 -35.23
CA LYS A 219 6.87 8.20 -35.45
C LYS A 219 6.41 9.60 -35.02
N ILE A 220 5.21 10.02 -35.43
CA ILE A 220 4.59 11.30 -35.05
C ILE A 220 4.49 11.41 -33.53
N ALA A 221 3.93 10.40 -32.87
CA ALA A 221 3.79 10.38 -31.41
C ALA A 221 5.15 10.43 -30.68
N SER A 222 6.17 9.75 -31.22
CA SER A 222 7.53 9.77 -30.65
C SER A 222 8.18 11.15 -30.77
N LEU A 223 8.13 11.78 -31.94
CA LEU A 223 8.65 13.13 -32.16
C LEU A 223 7.89 14.16 -31.32
N PHE A 224 6.56 14.06 -31.27
CA PHE A 224 5.73 14.92 -30.45
C PHE A 224 6.08 14.77 -28.93
N SER A 225 6.33 13.55 -28.48
CA SER A 225 6.82 13.30 -27.11
C SER A 225 8.15 13.99 -26.84
N CYS A 226 9.09 13.95 -27.79
CA CYS A 226 10.40 14.63 -27.66
C CYS A 226 10.23 16.15 -27.59
N MET A 227 9.33 16.73 -28.35
CA MET A 227 9.11 18.19 -28.42
C MET A 227 8.30 18.71 -27.23
N THR A 228 7.42 17.90 -26.64
CA THR A 228 6.51 18.34 -25.55
C THR A 228 6.87 17.77 -24.19
N SER A 229 7.77 16.79 -24.11
CA SER A 229 8.07 16.02 -22.89
C SER A 229 6.87 15.25 -22.31
N LEU A 230 5.77 15.14 -23.04
CA LEU A 230 4.61 14.34 -22.64
C LEU A 230 4.96 12.85 -22.62
N ARG A 231 4.44 12.16 -21.60
CA ARG A 231 4.59 10.70 -21.52
C ARG A 231 3.67 10.03 -22.56
N ILE A 232 4.04 8.83 -22.99
CA ILE A 232 3.22 8.06 -23.94
C ILE A 232 1.77 7.87 -23.45
N SER A 233 1.55 7.70 -22.16
CA SER A 233 0.21 7.60 -21.56
C SER A 233 -0.63 8.86 -21.76
N ASP A 234 0.02 10.01 -21.69
CA ASP A 234 -0.63 11.31 -21.82
C ASP A 234 -0.90 11.62 -23.30
N ILE A 235 0.03 11.28 -24.19
CA ILE A 235 -0.15 11.39 -25.65
C ILE A 235 -1.30 10.51 -26.15
N LEU A 236 -1.42 9.28 -25.63
CA LEU A 236 -2.50 8.36 -26.03
C LEU A 236 -3.89 8.82 -25.54
N ALA A 237 -3.93 9.65 -24.52
CA ALA A 237 -5.16 10.22 -23.98
C ALA A 237 -5.47 11.63 -24.52
N LEU A 238 -4.53 12.26 -25.23
CA LEU A 238 -4.61 13.64 -25.68
C LEU A 238 -5.76 13.81 -26.70
N ARG A 239 -6.53 14.89 -26.55
CA ARG A 239 -7.63 15.30 -27.41
C ARG A 239 -7.38 16.69 -27.97
N TRP A 240 -8.08 17.03 -29.06
CA TRP A 240 -8.01 18.36 -29.64
C TRP A 240 -8.48 19.46 -28.68
N GLU A 241 -9.44 19.18 -27.82
CA GLU A 241 -9.96 20.08 -26.79
C GLU A 241 -8.95 20.42 -25.69
N ASP A 242 -7.89 19.60 -25.54
CA ASP A 242 -6.82 19.83 -24.58
C ASP A 242 -5.78 20.85 -25.11
N ILE A 243 -5.86 21.23 -26.40
CA ILE A 243 -4.99 22.22 -27.02
C ILE A 243 -5.70 23.57 -26.97
N VAL A 244 -5.25 24.44 -26.08
CA VAL A 244 -5.89 25.73 -25.79
C VAL A 244 -4.93 26.89 -26.01
N ASP A 245 -5.46 28.12 -26.04
CA ASP A 245 -4.64 29.32 -26.13
C ASP A 245 -3.80 29.50 -24.86
N TYR A 246 -2.52 29.79 -25.03
CA TYR A 246 -1.62 30.04 -23.92
C TYR A 246 -1.59 31.52 -23.59
N SER A 247 -1.67 31.87 -22.31
CA SER A 247 -1.75 33.27 -21.86
C SER A 247 -0.54 34.13 -22.26
N ALA A 248 0.62 33.51 -22.46
CA ALA A 248 1.82 34.19 -22.94
C ALA A 248 1.95 34.23 -24.48
N GLY A 249 0.95 33.78 -25.22
CA GLY A 249 0.88 33.67 -26.67
C GLY A 249 1.17 32.27 -27.19
N GLY A 250 0.54 31.93 -28.35
CA GLY A 250 0.63 30.59 -28.92
C GLY A 250 -0.36 29.60 -28.31
N LYS A 251 -0.06 28.30 -28.43
CA LYS A 251 -0.89 27.20 -27.91
C LYS A 251 -0.18 26.44 -26.80
N CYS A 252 -0.97 25.79 -25.95
CA CYS A 252 -0.46 24.87 -24.93
C CYS A 252 -1.36 23.62 -24.86
N VAL A 253 -0.78 22.52 -24.35
CA VAL A 253 -1.54 21.36 -23.88
C VAL A 253 -1.91 21.59 -22.44
N HIS A 254 -3.19 21.55 -22.13
CA HIS A 254 -3.74 21.63 -20.79
C HIS A 254 -4.40 20.31 -20.41
N ILE A 255 -3.73 19.49 -19.61
CA ILE A 255 -4.16 18.13 -19.30
C ILE A 255 -4.04 17.79 -17.81
N ILE A 256 -4.78 16.76 -17.42
CA ILE A 256 -4.54 16.05 -16.16
C ILE A 256 -3.69 14.83 -16.48
N THR A 257 -2.42 14.84 -16.05
CA THR A 257 -1.46 13.77 -16.34
C THR A 257 -1.93 12.41 -15.80
N GLN A 258 -1.79 11.37 -16.61
CA GLN A 258 -2.30 10.04 -16.25
C GLN A 258 -1.57 9.43 -15.04
N LYS A 259 -0.28 9.71 -14.88
CA LYS A 259 0.55 9.10 -13.82
C LYS A 259 0.33 9.72 -12.45
N ASN A 260 0.34 11.04 -12.36
CA ASN A 260 0.33 11.76 -11.08
C ASN A 260 -1.04 12.37 -10.76
N LYS A 261 -1.98 12.34 -11.74
CA LYS A 261 -3.28 13.01 -11.65
C LYS A 261 -3.16 14.51 -11.30
N ALA A 262 -2.03 15.11 -11.73
CA ALA A 262 -1.78 16.52 -11.56
C ALA A 262 -2.15 17.27 -12.84
N GLU A 263 -2.66 18.48 -12.69
CA GLU A 263 -2.86 19.43 -13.79
C GLU A 263 -1.49 19.88 -14.30
N ASP A 264 -1.33 19.92 -15.63
CA ASP A 264 -0.09 20.34 -16.29
C ASP A 264 -0.43 21.17 -17.53
N ILE A 265 0.29 22.28 -17.69
CA ILE A 265 0.14 23.22 -18.82
C ILE A 265 1.49 23.30 -19.54
N ILE A 266 1.55 22.73 -20.73
CA ILE A 266 2.78 22.59 -21.50
C ILE A 266 2.67 23.42 -22.77
N PRO A 267 3.47 24.49 -22.94
CA PRO A 267 3.53 25.24 -24.19
C PRO A 267 3.93 24.34 -25.36
N ILE A 268 3.31 24.54 -26.51
CA ILE A 268 3.59 23.77 -27.72
C ILE A 268 4.14 24.69 -28.80
N SER A 269 5.21 24.27 -29.49
CA SER A 269 5.74 25.00 -30.63
C SER A 269 4.88 24.79 -31.88
N GLU A 270 4.97 25.72 -32.86
CA GLU A 270 4.29 25.63 -34.15
C GLU A 270 4.71 24.35 -34.90
N GLU A 271 5.97 23.95 -34.80
CA GLU A 271 6.47 22.71 -35.40
C GLU A 271 5.78 21.48 -34.81
N ALA A 272 5.57 21.45 -33.51
CA ALA A 272 4.89 20.35 -32.82
C ALA A 272 3.40 20.31 -33.19
N LEU A 273 2.76 21.47 -33.32
CA LEU A 273 1.37 21.57 -33.84
C LEU A 273 1.28 21.09 -35.27
N GLY A 274 2.19 21.52 -36.16
CA GLY A 274 2.27 21.07 -37.54
C GLY A 274 2.47 19.56 -37.68
N LEU A 275 3.29 18.97 -36.77
CA LEU A 275 3.56 17.52 -36.76
C LEU A 275 2.30 16.68 -36.53
N ILE A 276 1.39 17.13 -35.69
CA ILE A 276 0.13 16.43 -35.39
C ILE A 276 -1.01 16.83 -36.31
N GLY A 277 -0.79 17.77 -37.28
CA GLY A 277 -1.79 18.25 -38.21
C GLY A 277 -2.86 19.15 -37.57
N TYR A 278 -2.50 19.91 -36.54
CA TYR A 278 -3.39 20.88 -35.93
C TYR A 278 -3.68 22.01 -36.89
N SER A 279 -4.96 22.35 -37.10
CA SER A 279 -5.39 23.54 -37.86
C SER A 279 -6.30 24.37 -36.97
N SER A 280 -6.05 25.66 -36.90
CA SER A 280 -6.87 26.60 -36.10
C SER A 280 -8.28 26.78 -36.64
N ASP A 281 -8.57 26.19 -37.84
CA ASP A 281 -9.84 26.36 -38.56
C ASP A 281 -10.82 25.18 -38.37
N LYS A 282 -10.61 24.35 -37.31
CA LYS A 282 -11.52 23.23 -37.00
C LYS A 282 -12.16 23.36 -35.65
#